data_849d8f87a8836d87a04f093d62575f50
#
_entry.id   849d8f87a8836d87a04f093d62575f50
#
_cell.length_a   1.000
_cell.length_b   1.000
_cell.length_c   1.000
_cell.angle_alpha   90.00
_cell.angle_beta   90.00
_cell.angle_gamma   90.00
#
_symmetry.space_group_name_H-M   'P 1'
#
loop_
_entity.id
_entity.type
_entity.pdbx_description
1 polymer ?
#
loop_
_entity_poly.entity_id
_entity_poly.type
_entity_poly.pdbx_seq_one_letter_code
_entity_poly.pdbx_strand_id
1 'polypeptide(L)'
;MNLPFLELPQLLPRVLDWVEAEQKRALDQGTALSPAALDDARAAGVRMPESIRVCAVPEIPQPGHPKIKQLAAELGLITPQTIAMTFGFGIFVRTGRASDRETLVHECVHVAQYEELGVEGFLMQYVVQIFKNGYDNAPMEREAREAALRIVNQ
;
A
#
# COMPACT_ATOMS: atom_id res chain seq x y z
N MET A 1 -20.01 16.07 -10.53
CA MET A 1 -19.20 14.86 -10.64
C MET A 1 -17.74 15.25 -10.63
N ASN A 2 -17.01 14.66 -9.75
CA ASN A 2 -15.61 15.01 -9.61
C ASN A 2 -14.79 14.41 -10.75
N LEU A 3 -14.01 15.26 -11.42
CA LEU A 3 -13.28 14.94 -12.64
C LEU A 3 -11.86 14.36 -12.42
N PRO A 4 -11.35 14.18 -11.16
CA PRO A 4 -9.98 13.69 -10.99
C PRO A 4 -9.74 12.33 -11.64
N PHE A 5 -10.78 11.49 -11.72
CA PHE A 5 -10.69 10.18 -12.36
C PHE A 5 -10.42 10.29 -13.87
N LEU A 6 -10.96 11.33 -14.52
CA LEU A 6 -10.73 11.56 -15.95
C LEU A 6 -9.30 12.03 -16.24
N GLU A 7 -8.62 12.60 -15.25
CA GLU A 7 -7.22 13.01 -15.37
C GLU A 7 -6.23 11.88 -15.10
N LEU A 8 -6.71 10.76 -14.52
CA LEU A 8 -5.84 9.65 -14.13
C LEU A 8 -4.95 9.12 -15.27
N PRO A 9 -5.45 8.89 -16.51
CA PRO A 9 -4.59 8.39 -17.57
C PRO A 9 -3.42 9.31 -17.89
N GLN A 10 -3.59 10.63 -17.73
CA GLN A 10 -2.53 11.61 -17.98
C GLN A 10 -1.54 11.67 -16.81
N LEU A 11 -2.01 11.41 -15.60
CA LEU A 11 -1.18 11.43 -14.40
C LEU A 11 -0.50 10.09 -14.11
N LEU A 12 -0.96 9.00 -14.73
CA LEU A 12 -0.49 7.65 -14.43
C LEU A 12 1.03 7.49 -14.51
N PRO A 13 1.74 7.98 -15.55
CA PRO A 13 3.20 7.84 -15.57
C PRO A 13 3.88 8.47 -14.36
N ARG A 14 3.38 9.61 -13.90
CA ARG A 14 3.94 10.30 -12.72
C ARG A 14 3.63 9.55 -11.44
N VAL A 15 2.44 8.95 -11.33
CA VAL A 15 2.06 8.12 -10.19
C VAL A 15 2.96 6.89 -10.12
N LEU A 16 3.20 6.24 -11.27
CA LEU A 16 4.10 5.09 -11.36
C LEU A 16 5.51 5.45 -10.92
N ASP A 17 6.05 6.57 -11.42
CA ASP A 17 7.37 7.04 -11.04
C ASP A 17 7.47 7.29 -9.53
N TRP A 18 6.45 7.91 -8.95
CA TRP A 18 6.41 8.17 -7.51
C TRP A 18 6.37 6.87 -6.72
N VAL A 19 5.52 5.91 -7.10
CA VAL A 19 5.41 4.62 -6.41
C VAL A 19 6.75 3.86 -6.47
N GLU A 20 7.38 3.84 -7.64
CA GLU A 20 8.67 3.16 -7.80
C GLU A 20 9.79 3.84 -7.01
N ALA A 21 9.79 5.18 -6.96
CA ALA A 21 10.76 5.92 -6.16
C ALA A 21 10.61 5.63 -4.66
N GLU A 22 9.37 5.58 -4.17
CA GLU A 22 9.10 5.25 -2.77
C GLU A 22 9.42 3.80 -2.46
N GLN A 23 9.12 2.87 -3.37
CA GLN A 23 9.55 1.48 -3.21
C GLN A 23 11.08 1.40 -3.08
N LYS A 24 11.81 2.05 -3.97
CA LYS A 24 13.27 2.05 -3.92
C LYS A 24 13.78 2.61 -2.59
N ARG A 25 13.19 3.70 -2.12
CA ARG A 25 13.57 4.29 -0.84
C ARG A 25 13.37 3.30 0.32
N ALA A 26 12.23 2.62 0.35
CA ALA A 26 11.98 1.61 1.38
C ALA A 26 12.93 0.43 1.28
N LEU A 27 13.23 -0.04 0.06
CA LEU A 27 14.17 -1.15 -0.15
C LEU A 27 15.58 -0.77 0.29
N ASP A 28 15.99 0.48 0.09
CA ASP A 28 17.32 0.96 0.46
C ASP A 28 17.47 1.23 1.98
N GLN A 29 16.41 1.71 2.63
CA GLN A 29 16.46 2.21 4.00
C GLN A 29 15.70 1.36 5.02
N GLY A 30 14.81 0.51 4.57
CA GLY A 30 13.93 -0.27 5.43
C GLY A 30 14.61 -1.49 6.04
N THR A 31 13.87 -2.14 6.94
CA THR A 31 14.29 -3.33 7.66
C THR A 31 13.60 -4.57 7.09
N ALA A 32 14.34 -5.67 6.97
CA ALA A 32 13.78 -6.96 6.56
C ALA A 32 12.78 -7.47 7.61
N LEU A 33 11.85 -8.32 7.18
CA LEU A 33 10.89 -8.94 8.08
C LEU A 33 11.58 -9.92 9.04
N SER A 34 11.07 -9.99 10.28
CA SER A 34 11.47 -11.03 11.23
C SER A 34 10.99 -12.41 10.74
N PRO A 35 11.54 -13.53 11.29
CA PRO A 35 11.05 -14.87 10.92
C PRO A 35 9.53 -15.03 11.08
N ALA A 36 8.95 -14.55 12.17
CA ALA A 36 7.52 -14.60 12.39
C ALA A 36 6.75 -13.78 11.35
N ALA A 37 7.24 -12.59 11.01
CA ALA A 37 6.61 -11.74 10.00
C ALA A 37 6.75 -12.33 8.59
N LEU A 38 7.83 -13.03 8.29
CA LEU A 38 7.96 -13.78 7.03
C LEU A 38 6.87 -14.84 6.90
N ASP A 39 6.59 -15.57 7.98
CA ASP A 39 5.52 -16.56 7.98
C ASP A 39 4.14 -15.89 7.76
N ASP A 40 3.90 -14.77 8.42
CA ASP A 40 2.67 -14.00 8.22
C ASP A 40 2.54 -13.51 6.77
N ALA A 41 3.63 -13.04 6.18
CA ALA A 41 3.63 -12.58 4.79
C ALA A 41 3.31 -13.74 3.82
N ARG A 42 3.85 -14.92 4.06
CA ARG A 42 3.51 -16.12 3.28
C ARG A 42 2.04 -16.46 3.43
N ALA A 43 1.51 -16.42 4.64
CA ALA A 43 0.09 -16.65 4.90
C ALA A 43 -0.79 -15.61 4.19
N ALA A 44 -0.32 -14.39 4.06
CA ALA A 44 -1.00 -13.31 3.33
C ALA A 44 -0.94 -13.49 1.80
N GLY A 45 -0.18 -14.47 1.30
CA GLY A 45 -0.09 -14.78 -0.12
C GLY A 45 1.17 -14.24 -0.82
N VAL A 46 2.10 -13.66 -0.08
CA VAL A 46 3.35 -13.14 -0.66
C VAL A 46 4.24 -14.31 -1.05
N ARG A 47 4.69 -14.31 -2.30
CA ARG A 47 5.57 -15.36 -2.83
C ARG A 47 7.04 -15.11 -2.52
N MET A 48 7.44 -13.85 -2.43
CA MET A 48 8.83 -13.45 -2.16
C MET A 48 8.92 -12.54 -0.93
N PRO A 49 8.53 -13.04 0.27
CA PRO A 49 8.49 -12.20 1.47
C PRO A 49 9.86 -11.69 1.91
N GLU A 50 10.93 -12.37 1.53
CA GLU A 50 12.31 -11.94 1.83
C GLU A 50 12.67 -10.62 1.13
N SER A 51 11.94 -10.26 0.08
CA SER A 51 12.15 -9.00 -0.64
C SER A 51 11.50 -7.80 0.07
N ILE A 52 10.60 -8.03 1.01
CA ILE A 52 9.90 -6.94 1.71
C ILE A 52 10.86 -6.17 2.61
N ARG A 53 10.70 -4.84 2.61
CA ARG A 53 11.38 -3.94 3.56
C ARG A 53 10.34 -3.03 4.20
N VAL A 54 10.45 -2.88 5.51
CA VAL A 54 9.56 -2.02 6.31
C VAL A 54 10.33 -0.80 6.77
N CYS A 55 9.79 0.37 6.49
CA CYS A 55 10.40 1.65 6.84
C CYS A 55 9.47 2.39 7.82
N ALA A 56 9.94 2.58 9.07
CA ALA A 56 9.19 3.37 10.04
C ALA A 56 9.45 4.85 9.79
N VAL A 57 8.40 5.63 9.64
CA VAL A 57 8.47 7.06 9.31
C VAL A 57 7.52 7.87 10.19
N PRO A 58 7.87 9.14 10.51
CA PRO A 58 6.94 10.00 11.26
C PRO A 58 5.66 10.32 10.47
N GLU A 59 5.77 10.43 9.16
CA GLU A 59 4.64 10.69 8.26
C GLU A 59 4.72 9.81 7.03
N ILE A 60 3.55 9.32 6.57
CA ILE A 60 3.48 8.53 5.34
C ILE A 60 3.87 9.41 4.15
N PRO A 61 4.68 8.89 3.21
CA PRO A 61 5.12 9.68 2.06
C PRO A 61 3.95 10.24 1.26
N GLN A 62 4.07 11.51 0.88
CA GLN A 62 3.07 12.21 0.06
C GLN A 62 3.60 12.38 -1.36
N PRO A 63 2.72 12.31 -2.38
CA PRO A 63 3.12 12.66 -3.74
C PRO A 63 3.56 14.12 -3.80
N GLY A 64 4.65 14.39 -4.52
CA GLY A 64 5.12 15.76 -4.71
C GLY A 64 4.29 16.56 -5.72
N HIS A 65 3.62 15.88 -6.64
CA HIS A 65 2.80 16.54 -7.66
C HIS A 65 1.47 16.99 -7.06
N PRO A 66 1.12 18.30 -7.14
CA PRO A 66 -0.07 18.84 -6.46
C PRO A 66 -1.37 18.14 -6.84
N LYS A 67 -1.57 17.82 -8.10
CA LYS A 67 -2.79 17.14 -8.57
C LYS A 67 -2.87 15.70 -8.06
N ILE A 68 -1.75 14.98 -8.00
CA ILE A 68 -1.71 13.61 -7.48
C ILE A 68 -1.98 13.64 -5.98
N LYS A 69 -1.40 14.58 -5.26
CA LYS A 69 -1.65 14.76 -3.83
C LYS A 69 -3.13 15.05 -3.55
N GLN A 70 -3.73 15.95 -4.34
CA GLN A 70 -5.16 16.27 -4.24
C GLN A 70 -6.03 15.05 -4.50
N LEU A 71 -5.74 14.30 -5.57
CA LEU A 71 -6.48 13.09 -5.94
C LEU A 71 -6.39 12.03 -4.84
N ALA A 72 -5.21 11.80 -4.30
CA ALA A 72 -5.02 10.86 -3.20
C ALA A 72 -5.85 11.25 -1.97
N ALA A 73 -5.90 12.53 -1.64
CA ALA A 73 -6.70 13.04 -0.53
C ALA A 73 -8.21 12.88 -0.79
N GLU A 74 -8.66 13.24 -1.98
CA GLU A 74 -10.08 13.14 -2.35
C GLU A 74 -10.58 11.69 -2.36
N LEU A 75 -9.74 10.75 -2.76
CA LEU A 75 -10.06 9.32 -2.75
C LEU A 75 -9.88 8.68 -1.38
N GLY A 76 -9.37 9.41 -0.39
CA GLY A 76 -9.13 8.86 0.95
C GLY A 76 -7.93 7.94 1.04
N LEU A 77 -7.04 7.94 0.05
CA LEU A 77 -5.86 7.08 0.00
C LEU A 77 -4.80 7.49 1.01
N ILE A 78 -4.54 8.79 1.10
CA ILE A 78 -3.58 9.35 2.04
C ILE A 78 -4.27 10.46 2.81
N THR A 79 -4.49 10.23 4.09
CA THR A 79 -5.13 11.15 5.02
C THR A 79 -4.24 11.34 6.24
N PRO A 80 -4.52 12.33 7.11
CA PRO A 80 -3.80 12.45 8.38
C PRO A 80 -3.90 11.20 9.27
N GLN A 81 -4.89 10.34 9.06
CA GLN A 81 -5.10 9.12 9.82
C GLN A 81 -4.43 7.89 9.21
N THR A 82 -3.87 7.98 8.02
CA THR A 82 -3.18 6.86 7.37
C THR A 82 -1.96 6.44 8.21
N ILE A 83 -1.92 5.16 8.62
CA ILE A 83 -0.87 4.64 9.49
C ILE A 83 0.19 3.83 8.76
N ALA A 84 -0.14 3.30 7.57
CA ALA A 84 0.79 2.52 6.76
C ALA A 84 0.42 2.61 5.29
N MET A 85 1.38 2.32 4.42
CA MET A 85 1.15 2.30 2.97
C MET A 85 2.19 1.43 2.29
N THR A 86 1.75 0.67 1.29
CA THR A 86 2.59 -0.27 0.53
C THR A 86 2.90 0.27 -0.85
N PHE A 87 4.16 0.16 -1.24
CA PHE A 87 4.68 0.51 -2.56
C PHE A 87 5.48 -0.70 -3.09
N GLY A 88 4.83 -1.61 -3.80
CA GLY A 88 5.49 -2.83 -4.26
C GLY A 88 5.91 -3.71 -3.09
N PHE A 89 7.22 -3.91 -2.92
CA PHE A 89 7.81 -4.63 -1.78
C PHE A 89 8.18 -3.70 -0.62
N GLY A 90 7.97 -2.40 -0.77
CA GLY A 90 8.25 -1.42 0.28
C GLY A 90 7.02 -1.10 1.10
N ILE A 91 7.14 -1.16 2.41
CA ILE A 91 6.06 -0.82 3.34
C ILE A 91 6.53 0.33 4.22
N PHE A 92 5.77 1.43 4.22
CA PHE A 92 5.97 2.52 5.17
C PHE A 92 4.94 2.42 6.28
N VAL A 93 5.41 2.51 7.52
CA VAL A 93 4.56 2.46 8.72
C VAL A 93 4.90 3.65 9.60
N ARG A 94 3.90 4.30 10.18
CA ARG A 94 4.15 5.38 11.13
C ARG A 94 4.94 4.87 12.32
N THR A 95 5.89 5.68 12.78
CA THR A 95 6.64 5.43 14.00
C THR A 95 5.68 5.16 15.16
N GLY A 96 5.95 4.10 15.92
CA GLY A 96 5.08 3.63 16.99
C GLY A 96 4.05 2.57 16.57
N ARG A 97 3.85 2.35 15.27
CA ARG A 97 2.92 1.34 14.74
C ARG A 97 3.63 0.22 13.99
N ALA A 98 4.96 0.27 13.90
CA ALA A 98 5.74 -0.69 13.11
C ALA A 98 5.70 -2.12 13.68
N SER A 99 5.36 -2.28 14.97
CA SER A 99 5.22 -3.58 15.63
C SER A 99 3.78 -4.10 15.64
N ASP A 100 2.82 -3.36 15.11
CA ASP A 100 1.43 -3.79 15.05
C ASP A 100 1.28 -4.89 14.01
N ARG A 101 1.09 -6.12 14.47
CA ARG A 101 1.00 -7.31 13.63
C ARG A 101 -0.13 -7.22 12.60
N GLU A 102 -1.31 -6.79 13.03
CA GLU A 102 -2.47 -6.69 12.14
C GLU A 102 -2.21 -5.69 11.00
N THR A 103 -1.66 -4.53 11.32
CA THR A 103 -1.28 -3.53 10.31
C THR A 103 -0.28 -4.11 9.33
N LEU A 104 0.78 -4.78 9.83
CA LEU A 104 1.81 -5.32 8.96
C LEU A 104 1.26 -6.43 8.04
N VAL A 105 0.41 -7.32 8.56
CA VAL A 105 -0.22 -8.35 7.73
C VAL A 105 -1.13 -7.74 6.67
N HIS A 106 -1.90 -6.72 7.03
CA HIS A 106 -2.73 -5.98 6.08
C HIS A 106 -1.87 -5.46 4.90
N GLU A 107 -0.75 -4.84 5.21
CA GLU A 107 0.15 -4.32 4.17
C GLU A 107 0.80 -5.45 3.35
N CYS A 108 1.09 -6.58 3.98
CA CYS A 108 1.60 -7.75 3.25
C CYS A 108 0.59 -8.28 2.22
N VAL A 109 -0.72 -8.18 2.48
CA VAL A 109 -1.73 -8.54 1.47
C VAL A 109 -1.59 -7.62 0.25
N HIS A 110 -1.37 -6.33 0.47
CA HIS A 110 -1.13 -5.40 -0.64
C HIS A 110 0.16 -5.76 -1.41
N VAL A 111 1.21 -6.22 -0.73
CA VAL A 111 2.41 -6.73 -1.41
C VAL A 111 2.04 -7.89 -2.33
N ALA A 112 1.24 -8.84 -1.84
CA ALA A 112 0.80 -9.98 -2.66
C ALA A 112 -0.01 -9.51 -3.87
N GLN A 113 -0.84 -8.50 -3.72
CA GLN A 113 -1.60 -7.90 -4.82
C GLN A 113 -0.67 -7.25 -5.85
N TYR A 114 0.38 -6.55 -5.40
CA TYR A 114 1.40 -6.02 -6.30
C TYR A 114 2.17 -7.11 -7.04
N GLU A 115 2.50 -8.21 -6.36
CA GLU A 115 3.16 -9.34 -7.03
C GLU A 115 2.30 -9.93 -8.15
N GLU A 116 1.01 -10.05 -7.90
CA GLU A 116 0.07 -10.63 -8.86
C GLU A 116 -0.18 -9.70 -10.05
N LEU A 117 -0.36 -8.41 -9.80
CA LEU A 117 -0.85 -7.46 -10.79
C LEU A 117 0.24 -6.59 -11.42
N GLY A 118 1.42 -6.52 -10.81
CA GLY A 118 2.43 -5.52 -11.15
C GLY A 118 2.04 -4.14 -10.63
N VAL A 119 2.97 -3.18 -10.67
CA VAL A 119 2.72 -1.84 -10.13
C VAL A 119 1.59 -1.14 -10.88
N GLU A 120 1.65 -1.14 -12.21
CA GLU A 120 0.62 -0.49 -13.04
C GLU A 120 -0.74 -1.16 -12.87
N GLY A 121 -0.80 -2.48 -12.94
CA GLY A 121 -2.04 -3.24 -12.79
C GLY A 121 -2.67 -3.03 -11.42
N PHE A 122 -1.86 -3.05 -10.36
CA PHE A 122 -2.32 -2.76 -9.01
C PHE A 122 -2.95 -1.36 -8.94
N LEU A 123 -2.24 -0.34 -9.40
CA LEU A 123 -2.70 1.05 -9.30
C LEU A 123 -4.00 1.27 -10.07
N MET A 124 -4.09 0.70 -11.28
CA MET A 124 -5.30 0.85 -12.08
C MET A 124 -6.50 0.21 -11.41
N GLN A 125 -6.38 -1.02 -10.92
CA GLN A 125 -7.49 -1.69 -10.25
C GLN A 125 -7.85 -1.01 -8.92
N TYR A 126 -6.84 -0.65 -8.15
CA TYR A 126 -7.01 -0.04 -6.83
C TYR A 126 -7.78 1.28 -6.92
N VAL A 127 -7.34 2.18 -7.81
CA VAL A 127 -8.00 3.48 -7.99
C VAL A 127 -9.43 3.32 -8.50
N VAL A 128 -9.65 2.42 -9.48
CA VAL A 128 -11.00 2.16 -10.01
C VAL A 128 -11.93 1.63 -8.91
N GLN A 129 -11.46 0.69 -8.10
CA GLN A 129 -12.27 0.14 -7.02
C GLN A 129 -12.62 1.19 -5.98
N ILE A 130 -11.67 2.03 -5.60
CA ILE A 130 -11.92 3.09 -4.62
C ILE A 130 -12.88 4.14 -5.18
N PHE A 131 -12.72 4.50 -6.44
CA PHE A 131 -13.64 5.43 -7.10
C PHE A 131 -15.07 4.91 -7.11
N LYS A 132 -15.25 3.60 -7.40
CA LYS A 132 -16.58 2.99 -7.48
C LYS A 132 -17.21 2.72 -6.12
N ASN A 133 -16.44 2.30 -5.13
CA ASN A 133 -16.95 1.73 -3.88
C ASN A 133 -16.58 2.56 -2.64
N GLY A 134 -15.68 3.53 -2.77
CA GLY A 134 -15.03 4.16 -1.63
C GLY A 134 -13.89 3.31 -1.08
N TYR A 135 -13.03 3.92 -0.28
CA TYR A 135 -11.85 3.27 0.28
C TYR A 135 -12.22 2.03 1.12
N ASP A 136 -13.16 2.19 2.05
CA ASP A 136 -13.50 1.12 2.98
C ASP A 136 -14.14 -0.09 2.31
N ASN A 137 -14.81 0.11 1.20
CA ASN A 137 -15.54 -0.94 0.49
C ASN A 137 -14.83 -1.44 -0.76
N ALA A 138 -13.65 -0.93 -1.06
CA ALA A 138 -12.87 -1.40 -2.19
C ALA A 138 -12.49 -2.88 -1.97
N PRO A 139 -12.74 -3.76 -2.95
CA PRO A 139 -12.46 -5.20 -2.78
C PRO A 139 -11.03 -5.51 -2.34
N MET A 140 -10.04 -4.78 -2.85
CA MET A 140 -8.64 -5.01 -2.46
C MET A 140 -8.39 -4.63 -1.00
N GLU A 141 -9.07 -3.59 -0.48
CA GLU A 141 -8.98 -3.22 0.94
C GLU A 141 -9.72 -4.21 1.83
N ARG A 142 -10.89 -4.66 1.40
CA ARG A 142 -11.64 -5.68 2.14
C ARG A 142 -10.85 -6.98 2.25
N GLU A 143 -10.25 -7.42 1.15
CA GLU A 143 -9.39 -8.61 1.16
C GLU A 143 -8.25 -8.45 2.17
N ALA A 144 -7.60 -7.29 2.20
CA ALA A 144 -6.50 -7.04 3.12
C ALA A 144 -6.96 -7.06 4.58
N ARG A 145 -8.09 -6.43 4.91
CA ARG A 145 -8.64 -6.43 6.27
C ARG A 145 -9.07 -7.83 6.72
N GLU A 146 -9.78 -8.54 5.87
CA GLU A 146 -10.29 -9.88 6.21
C GLU A 146 -9.15 -10.89 6.40
N ALA A 147 -8.16 -10.85 5.51
CA ALA A 147 -6.98 -11.70 5.63
C ALA A 147 -6.16 -11.39 6.88
N ALA A 148 -5.98 -10.11 7.19
CA ALA A 148 -5.25 -9.71 8.40
C ALA A 148 -5.93 -10.24 9.66
N LEU A 149 -7.25 -10.07 9.79
CA LEU A 149 -8.00 -10.57 10.94
C LEU A 149 -7.91 -12.09 11.04
N ARG A 150 -8.03 -12.80 9.94
CA ARG A 150 -7.93 -14.28 9.91
C ARG A 150 -6.55 -14.75 10.38
N ILE A 151 -5.50 -14.13 9.88
CA ILE A 151 -4.13 -14.54 10.17
C ILE A 151 -3.74 -14.24 11.62
N VAL A 152 -4.08 -13.06 12.14
CA VAL A 152 -3.70 -12.70 13.53
C VAL A 152 -4.52 -13.46 14.56
N ASN A 153 -5.66 -14.02 14.19
CA ASN A 153 -6.53 -14.77 15.13
C ASN A 153 -6.35 -16.30 15.00
N GLN A 154 -5.35 -16.75 14.28
CA GLN A 154 -4.98 -18.17 14.22
C GLN A 154 -4.24 -18.63 15.47
#